data_389fab527779b33f52929b36a7d79258
#
_entry.id   389fab527779b33f52929b36a7d79258
#
_cell.length_a   1.000
_cell.length_b   1.000
_cell.length_c   1.000
_cell.angle_alpha   90.00
_cell.angle_beta   90.00
_cell.angle_gamma   90.00
#
_symmetry.space_group_name_H-M   'P 1'
#
loop_
_entity.id
_entity.type
_entity.pdbx_description
1 polymer ?
#
loop_
_entity_poly.entity_id
_entity_poly.type
_entity_poly.pdbx_seq_one_letter_code
_entity_poly.pdbx_strand_id
1 'polypeptide(L)'
;MAFESLTEKLQNVFKKLRGKGRLTEEDVKIALKEVKMALLEADVNFKVVKQFIKSVQERAVGQDVMNGLNPGQMVIKIVNEELVNLMGSETTELPLKPGSEITVLMMAGLQGAGKTTTVAKLAGKLKSKGKRPLLVACDVYRPAAITQLQVNGEKQGVEVFSMGDKQNPVDIAKAALEHARSHQQNIVLIDTAGRLHIDEKMMQELSDIKENVSVDATVLVVDAMTGQDAVNVAKTFSEKVGIDGVILTKMDGDTRGGAALSIKAVTGKPILYVGMGEKLSDLEQFYPERMASRILGMGDVMSLIEKAEAAMDQEQAQEMQKKLKKMDFDFNDYLTSMEQMNKMGGLGSILNMLPGFGSKMKDIEGMIDEKALDRTKSIILSMTPKERSNPGILNISRKNRIAKGAGVDISEVNRLVKQFEQSKKMMKQMPGLMGGKAGKRGGFKLPF
;
A
#
# COMPACT_ATOMS: atom_id res chain seq x y z
N MET A 1 -6.90 7.85 5.51
CA MET A 1 -6.57 6.87 4.44
C MET A 1 -5.98 7.58 3.23
N ALA A 2 -5.10 6.88 2.47
CA ALA A 2 -4.52 7.49 1.28
C ALA A 2 -5.61 7.98 0.32
N PHE A 3 -5.46 9.23 -0.14
CA PHE A 3 -6.35 9.90 -1.10
C PHE A 3 -7.81 10.14 -0.68
N GLU A 4 -8.21 9.88 0.55
CA GLU A 4 -9.62 9.91 0.99
C GLU A 4 -10.34 11.22 0.63
N SER A 5 -9.73 12.36 0.95
CA SER A 5 -10.28 13.68 0.66
C SER A 5 -10.45 13.94 -0.85
N LEU A 6 -9.45 13.57 -1.64
CA LEU A 6 -9.49 13.73 -3.10
C LEU A 6 -10.53 12.80 -3.72
N THR A 7 -10.55 11.53 -3.29
CA THR A 7 -11.49 10.52 -3.76
C THR A 7 -12.94 10.94 -3.54
N GLU A 8 -13.28 11.42 -2.34
CA GLU A 8 -14.64 11.88 -2.01
C GLU A 8 -15.10 13.00 -2.96
N LYS A 9 -14.24 14.00 -3.19
CA LYS A 9 -14.53 15.12 -4.08
C LYS A 9 -14.74 14.66 -5.52
N LEU A 10 -13.85 13.83 -6.05
CA LEU A 10 -13.95 13.32 -7.41
C LEU A 10 -15.19 12.43 -7.61
N GLN A 11 -15.51 11.58 -6.65
CA GLN A 11 -16.72 10.75 -6.71
C GLN A 11 -17.99 11.60 -6.76
N ASN A 12 -18.05 12.71 -5.99
CA ASN A 12 -19.19 13.61 -6.02
C ASN A 12 -19.37 14.25 -7.40
N VAL A 13 -18.28 14.66 -8.06
CA VAL A 13 -18.31 15.20 -9.44
C VAL A 13 -18.81 14.13 -10.42
N PHE A 14 -18.25 12.93 -10.35
CA PHE A 14 -18.59 11.84 -11.27
C PHE A 14 -19.99 11.28 -11.07
N LYS A 15 -20.52 11.34 -9.84
CA LYS A 15 -21.92 10.99 -9.57
C LYS A 15 -22.88 11.91 -10.33
N LYS A 16 -22.58 13.22 -10.39
CA LYS A 16 -23.36 14.19 -11.16
C LYS A 16 -23.32 13.90 -12.67
N LEU A 17 -22.14 13.52 -13.19
CA LEU A 17 -21.97 13.17 -14.61
C LEU A 17 -22.71 11.87 -14.99
N ARG A 18 -22.63 10.83 -14.16
CA ARG A 18 -23.31 9.54 -14.41
C ARG A 18 -24.82 9.66 -14.42
N GLY A 19 -25.39 10.62 -13.68
CA GLY A 19 -26.84 10.84 -13.63
C GLY A 19 -27.43 11.51 -14.87
N LYS A 20 -26.59 12.01 -15.78
CA LYS A 20 -27.04 12.69 -17.01
C LYS A 20 -27.01 11.73 -18.20
N GLY A 21 -28.16 11.48 -18.81
CA GLY A 21 -28.29 10.61 -19.99
C GLY A 21 -27.61 11.18 -21.25
N ARG A 22 -27.48 12.50 -21.33
CA ARG A 22 -26.70 13.23 -22.36
C ARG A 22 -25.82 14.27 -21.68
N LEU A 23 -24.62 14.46 -22.17
CA LEU A 23 -23.70 15.53 -21.74
C LEU A 23 -23.58 16.58 -22.82
N THR A 24 -23.53 17.83 -22.39
CA THR A 24 -23.16 18.98 -23.25
C THR A 24 -21.69 19.34 -22.96
N GLU A 25 -21.04 20.07 -23.87
CA GLU A 25 -19.70 20.62 -23.63
C GLU A 25 -19.63 21.44 -22.33
N GLU A 26 -20.71 22.16 -22.02
CA GLU A 26 -20.79 22.98 -20.81
C GLU A 26 -20.83 22.12 -19.57
N ASP A 27 -21.54 20.97 -19.59
CA ASP A 27 -21.56 20.02 -18.49
C ASP A 27 -20.14 19.44 -18.19
N VAL A 28 -19.39 19.14 -19.26
CA VAL A 28 -18.01 18.68 -19.15
C VAL A 28 -17.12 19.78 -18.59
N LYS A 29 -17.23 21.04 -19.09
CA LYS A 29 -16.46 22.17 -18.56
C LYS A 29 -16.72 22.44 -17.09
N ILE A 30 -17.99 22.39 -16.65
CA ILE A 30 -18.36 22.55 -15.25
C ILE A 30 -17.74 21.43 -14.40
N ALA A 31 -17.86 20.18 -14.82
CA ALA A 31 -17.28 19.05 -14.09
C ALA A 31 -15.76 19.16 -14.02
N LEU A 32 -15.08 19.51 -15.11
CA LEU A 32 -13.63 19.70 -15.11
C LEU A 32 -13.16 20.87 -14.25
N LYS A 33 -13.99 21.92 -14.10
CA LYS A 33 -13.73 23.00 -13.14
C LYS A 33 -13.78 22.47 -11.69
N GLU A 34 -14.74 21.63 -11.34
CA GLU A 34 -14.81 20.99 -10.02
C GLU A 34 -13.62 20.02 -9.81
N VAL A 35 -13.25 19.21 -10.83
CA VAL A 35 -12.05 18.34 -10.79
C VAL A 35 -10.79 19.17 -10.58
N LYS A 36 -10.63 20.29 -11.30
CA LYS A 36 -9.51 21.22 -11.10
C LYS A 36 -9.41 21.71 -9.67
N MET A 37 -10.52 22.13 -9.08
CA MET A 37 -10.55 22.59 -7.70
C MET A 37 -10.19 21.47 -6.72
N ALA A 38 -10.72 20.26 -6.92
CA ALA A 38 -10.40 19.10 -6.11
C ALA A 38 -8.89 18.77 -6.12
N LEU A 39 -8.24 18.82 -7.29
CA LEU A 39 -6.81 18.57 -7.43
C LEU A 39 -5.96 19.68 -6.77
N LEU A 40 -6.37 20.94 -6.89
CA LEU A 40 -5.68 22.07 -6.22
C LEU A 40 -5.79 21.99 -4.70
N GLU A 41 -6.98 21.66 -4.18
CA GLU A 41 -7.20 21.45 -2.75
C GLU A 41 -6.48 20.19 -2.22
N ALA A 42 -6.21 19.23 -3.11
CA ALA A 42 -5.36 18.07 -2.83
C ALA A 42 -3.86 18.40 -2.88
N ASP A 43 -3.50 19.68 -3.00
CA ASP A 43 -2.11 20.14 -3.05
C ASP A 43 -1.33 19.60 -4.27
N VAL A 44 -2.00 19.38 -5.41
CA VAL A 44 -1.33 19.03 -6.66
C VAL A 44 -0.72 20.29 -7.30
N ASN A 45 0.48 20.17 -7.86
CA ASN A 45 1.18 21.29 -8.49
C ASN A 45 0.32 22.00 -9.55
N PHE A 46 0.25 23.31 -9.47
CA PHE A 46 -0.63 24.13 -10.34
C PHE A 46 -0.37 23.90 -11.83
N LYS A 47 0.90 23.83 -12.26
CA LYS A 47 1.25 23.59 -13.68
C LYS A 47 0.79 22.21 -14.12
N VAL A 48 0.92 21.22 -13.27
CA VAL A 48 0.47 19.84 -13.49
C VAL A 48 -1.04 19.80 -13.64
N VAL A 49 -1.79 20.43 -12.72
CA VAL A 49 -3.25 20.52 -12.79
C VAL A 49 -3.71 21.21 -14.08
N LYS A 50 -3.06 22.31 -14.47
CA LYS A 50 -3.42 23.03 -15.70
C LYS A 50 -3.25 22.14 -16.94
N GLN A 51 -2.14 21.42 -17.04
CA GLN A 51 -1.88 20.52 -18.15
C GLN A 51 -2.85 19.35 -18.18
N PHE A 52 -3.09 18.72 -17.02
CA PHE A 52 -4.04 17.63 -16.86
C PHE A 52 -5.45 18.02 -17.31
N ILE A 53 -5.98 19.14 -16.81
CA ILE A 53 -7.32 19.62 -17.20
C ILE A 53 -7.41 19.92 -18.71
N LYS A 54 -6.35 20.48 -19.30
CA LYS A 54 -6.28 20.72 -20.74
C LYS A 54 -6.36 19.41 -21.51
N SER A 55 -5.55 18.42 -21.16
CA SER A 55 -5.52 17.11 -21.83
C SER A 55 -6.87 16.39 -21.71
N VAL A 56 -7.46 16.35 -20.50
CA VAL A 56 -8.80 15.76 -20.32
C VAL A 56 -9.85 16.49 -21.13
N GLN A 57 -9.85 17.83 -21.16
CA GLN A 57 -10.83 18.62 -21.90
C GLN A 57 -10.75 18.36 -23.41
N GLU A 58 -9.56 18.36 -24.00
CA GLU A 58 -9.34 18.09 -25.42
C GLU A 58 -9.89 16.74 -25.84
N ARG A 59 -9.72 15.70 -24.98
CA ARG A 59 -10.22 14.35 -25.23
C ARG A 59 -11.72 14.20 -24.94
N ALA A 60 -12.23 14.86 -23.90
CA ALA A 60 -13.61 14.69 -23.42
C ALA A 60 -14.65 15.46 -24.26
N VAL A 61 -14.26 16.50 -25.01
CA VAL A 61 -15.14 17.29 -25.85
C VAL A 61 -15.25 16.72 -27.28
N GLY A 62 -14.53 15.65 -27.61
CA GLY A 62 -14.62 14.98 -28.90
C GLY A 62 -16.02 14.43 -29.21
N GLN A 63 -16.43 14.46 -30.49
CA GLN A 63 -17.75 14.00 -30.93
C GLN A 63 -18.05 12.54 -30.56
N ASP A 64 -17.05 11.69 -30.56
CA ASP A 64 -17.16 10.26 -30.18
C ASP A 64 -17.57 10.07 -28.72
N VAL A 65 -17.14 10.97 -27.84
CA VAL A 65 -17.50 10.95 -26.43
C VAL A 65 -18.91 11.49 -26.21
N MET A 66 -19.22 12.62 -26.84
CA MET A 66 -20.49 13.32 -26.67
C MET A 66 -21.69 12.56 -27.25
N ASN A 67 -21.47 11.81 -28.32
CA ASN A 67 -22.49 11.00 -29.00
C ASN A 67 -22.49 9.53 -28.55
N GLY A 68 -21.61 9.15 -27.62
CA GLY A 68 -21.53 7.77 -27.11
C GLY A 68 -22.74 7.38 -26.28
N LEU A 69 -22.99 6.06 -26.15
CA LEU A 69 -24.08 5.51 -25.34
C LEU A 69 -24.00 5.88 -23.84
N ASN A 70 -22.79 6.14 -23.33
CA ASN A 70 -22.53 6.47 -21.93
C ASN A 70 -21.46 7.58 -21.81
N PRO A 71 -21.79 8.85 -22.19
CA PRO A 71 -20.80 9.93 -22.22
C PRO A 71 -20.12 10.18 -20.86
N GLY A 72 -20.88 10.12 -19.77
CA GLY A 72 -20.34 10.30 -18.40
C GLY A 72 -19.30 9.25 -18.02
N GLN A 73 -19.48 8.00 -18.44
CA GLN A 73 -18.50 6.94 -18.20
C GLN A 73 -17.25 7.13 -19.06
N MET A 74 -17.40 7.63 -20.29
CA MET A 74 -16.26 7.94 -21.15
C MET A 74 -15.39 9.07 -20.57
N VAL A 75 -16.00 10.13 -20.03
CA VAL A 75 -15.25 11.20 -19.35
C VAL A 75 -14.48 10.65 -18.15
N ILE A 76 -15.11 9.78 -17.33
CA ILE A 76 -14.43 9.17 -16.18
C ILE A 76 -13.27 8.27 -16.64
N LYS A 77 -13.44 7.53 -17.72
CA LYS A 77 -12.37 6.70 -18.31
C LYS A 77 -11.19 7.57 -18.76
N ILE A 78 -11.47 8.70 -19.45
CA ILE A 78 -10.43 9.65 -19.88
C ILE A 78 -9.68 10.22 -18.67
N VAL A 79 -10.40 10.62 -17.61
CA VAL A 79 -9.78 11.10 -16.36
C VAL A 79 -8.88 10.03 -15.75
N ASN A 80 -9.31 8.77 -15.73
CA ASN A 80 -8.49 7.66 -15.23
C ASN A 80 -7.21 7.48 -16.04
N GLU A 81 -7.31 7.46 -17.36
CA GLU A 81 -6.15 7.30 -18.25
C GLU A 81 -5.17 8.46 -18.10
N GLU A 82 -5.66 9.70 -17.98
CA GLU A 82 -4.82 10.87 -17.75
C GLU A 82 -4.17 10.87 -16.36
N LEU A 83 -4.84 10.36 -15.32
CA LEU A 83 -4.22 10.16 -14.00
C LEU A 83 -3.09 9.11 -14.06
N VAL A 84 -3.30 8.01 -14.78
CA VAL A 84 -2.27 6.99 -15.00
C VAL A 84 -1.07 7.58 -15.71
N ASN A 85 -1.30 8.33 -16.80
CA ASN A 85 -0.25 9.01 -17.57
C ASN A 85 0.53 10.00 -16.71
N LEU A 86 -0.16 10.75 -15.87
CA LEU A 86 0.44 11.74 -14.97
C LEU A 86 1.40 11.08 -13.97
N MET A 87 1.06 9.90 -13.48
CA MET A 87 1.85 9.12 -12.50
C MET A 87 2.95 8.27 -13.16
N GLY A 88 2.98 8.14 -14.49
CA GLY A 88 4.08 7.48 -15.19
C GLY A 88 3.71 6.35 -16.15
N SER A 89 2.42 6.15 -16.43
CA SER A 89 1.85 5.15 -17.36
C SER A 89 2.18 3.70 -17.03
N GLU A 90 3.44 3.38 -16.74
CA GLU A 90 3.92 2.03 -16.47
C GLU A 90 4.61 1.91 -15.12
N THR A 91 4.58 0.71 -14.58
CA THR A 91 5.31 0.37 -13.36
C THR A 91 6.81 0.33 -13.64
N THR A 92 7.58 1.06 -12.83
CA THR A 92 9.05 1.07 -12.96
C THR A 92 9.65 0.20 -11.85
N GLU A 93 10.54 -0.68 -12.21
CA GLU A 93 11.31 -1.52 -11.29
C GLU A 93 12.67 -0.91 -10.97
N LEU A 94 13.26 -1.36 -9.85
CA LEU A 94 14.65 -1.03 -9.54
C LEU A 94 15.60 -1.65 -10.58
N PRO A 95 16.65 -0.93 -11.00
CA PRO A 95 17.62 -1.44 -11.96
C PRO A 95 18.58 -2.45 -11.31
N LEU A 96 18.11 -3.67 -11.07
CA LEU A 96 18.89 -4.71 -10.44
C LEU A 96 19.75 -5.44 -11.47
N LYS A 97 21.05 -5.56 -11.19
CA LYS A 97 21.98 -6.33 -12.01
C LYS A 97 21.67 -7.84 -11.99
N PRO A 98 21.95 -8.55 -13.07
CA PRO A 98 21.73 -10.00 -13.15
C PRO A 98 22.75 -10.79 -12.34
N GLY A 99 22.37 -12.00 -11.95
CA GLY A 99 23.28 -12.99 -11.38
C GLY A 99 23.88 -12.59 -10.03
N SER A 100 25.19 -12.72 -9.92
CA SER A 100 25.97 -12.42 -8.71
C SER A 100 26.58 -11.02 -8.70
N GLU A 101 26.36 -10.22 -9.73
CA GLU A 101 26.82 -8.83 -9.76
C GLU A 101 26.17 -8.03 -8.65
N ILE A 102 26.98 -7.19 -8.00
CA ILE A 102 26.48 -6.34 -6.91
C ILE A 102 25.78 -5.13 -7.49
N THR A 103 24.53 -4.93 -7.09
CA THR A 103 23.79 -3.70 -7.33
C THR A 103 23.91 -2.79 -6.10
N VAL A 104 24.34 -1.56 -6.31
CA VAL A 104 24.51 -0.55 -5.26
C VAL A 104 23.38 0.47 -5.33
N LEU A 105 22.54 0.50 -4.32
CA LEU A 105 21.43 1.43 -4.21
C LEU A 105 21.72 2.42 -3.07
N MET A 106 21.72 3.71 -3.38
CA MET A 106 21.89 4.77 -2.38
C MET A 106 20.55 5.41 -2.05
N MET A 107 20.20 5.43 -0.76
CA MET A 107 18.95 6.04 -0.29
C MET A 107 19.23 7.45 0.21
N ALA A 108 18.63 8.43 -0.44
CA ALA A 108 18.75 9.85 -0.12
C ALA A 108 17.44 10.43 0.41
N GLY A 109 17.48 11.60 1.04
CA GLY A 109 16.29 12.32 1.51
C GLY A 109 16.47 13.06 2.82
N LEU A 110 15.51 13.88 3.21
CA LEU A 110 15.56 14.68 4.42
C LEU A 110 15.39 13.86 5.70
N GLN A 111 15.73 14.45 6.84
CA GLN A 111 15.47 13.85 8.14
C GLN A 111 13.96 13.68 8.35
N GLY A 112 13.57 12.55 8.94
CA GLY A 112 12.15 12.25 9.19
C GLY A 112 11.36 11.74 7.97
N ALA A 113 11.96 11.71 6.78
CA ALA A 113 11.32 11.15 5.58
C ALA A 113 11.16 9.62 5.62
N GLY A 114 11.73 8.93 6.60
CA GLY A 114 11.59 7.48 6.76
C GLY A 114 12.64 6.64 6.03
N LYS A 115 13.82 7.20 5.68
CA LYS A 115 14.89 6.49 4.97
C LYS A 115 15.29 5.18 5.62
N THR A 116 15.78 5.21 6.85
CA THR A 116 16.26 4.04 7.59
C THR A 116 15.24 2.91 7.68
N THR A 117 13.98 3.25 7.91
CA THR A 117 12.89 2.26 7.92
C THR A 117 12.61 1.72 6.50
N THR A 118 12.62 2.58 5.50
CA THR A 118 12.37 2.20 4.10
C THR A 118 13.47 1.31 3.55
N VAL A 119 14.73 1.59 3.88
CA VAL A 119 15.88 0.75 3.50
C VAL A 119 15.70 -0.67 4.02
N ALA A 120 15.34 -0.83 5.29
CA ALA A 120 15.10 -2.14 5.89
C ALA A 120 13.88 -2.86 5.26
N LYS A 121 12.78 -2.15 5.00
CA LYS A 121 11.60 -2.68 4.29
C LYS A 121 11.97 -3.18 2.90
N LEU A 122 12.74 -2.39 2.16
CA LEU A 122 13.19 -2.73 0.81
C LEU A 122 14.12 -3.95 0.83
N ALA A 123 15.05 -4.02 1.78
CA ALA A 123 15.93 -5.18 1.95
C ALA A 123 15.14 -6.46 2.21
N GLY A 124 14.16 -6.44 3.12
CA GLY A 124 13.28 -7.58 3.38
C GLY A 124 12.51 -8.02 2.13
N LYS A 125 11.98 -7.06 1.37
CA LYS A 125 11.29 -7.33 0.11
C LYS A 125 12.21 -7.94 -0.98
N LEU A 126 13.44 -7.47 -1.08
CA LEU A 126 14.42 -8.02 -2.00
C LEU A 126 14.87 -9.42 -1.56
N LYS A 127 15.04 -9.64 -0.26
CA LYS A 127 15.35 -10.96 0.30
C LYS A 127 14.25 -11.97 0.00
N SER A 128 12.97 -11.61 0.16
CA SER A 128 11.84 -12.48 -0.17
C SER A 128 11.79 -12.86 -1.67
N LYS A 129 12.39 -12.04 -2.54
CA LYS A 129 12.59 -12.31 -3.97
C LYS A 129 13.89 -13.10 -4.27
N GLY A 130 14.53 -13.68 -3.26
CA GLY A 130 15.74 -14.51 -3.42
C GLY A 130 17.03 -13.71 -3.59
N LYS A 131 17.05 -12.39 -3.35
CA LYS A 131 18.26 -11.57 -3.33
C LYS A 131 18.97 -11.68 -1.98
N ARG A 132 20.26 -11.32 -1.94
CA ARG A 132 21.11 -11.31 -0.74
C ARG A 132 21.52 -9.86 -0.43
N PRO A 133 20.65 -9.07 0.23
CA PRO A 133 20.92 -7.69 0.52
C PRO A 133 21.86 -7.51 1.73
N LEU A 134 22.70 -6.47 1.66
CA LEU A 134 23.46 -5.89 2.76
C LEU A 134 22.95 -4.47 3.01
N LEU A 135 22.63 -4.17 4.26
CA LEU A 135 22.34 -2.80 4.71
C LEU A 135 23.62 -2.11 5.16
N VAL A 136 23.83 -0.86 4.78
CA VAL A 136 25.04 -0.10 5.12
C VAL A 136 24.66 1.16 5.88
N ALA A 137 25.17 1.29 7.11
CA ALA A 137 24.88 2.41 8.00
C ALA A 137 25.84 3.58 7.73
N CYS A 138 25.44 4.52 6.86
CA CYS A 138 26.18 5.73 6.56
C CYS A 138 25.61 6.99 7.23
N ASP A 139 24.55 6.92 8.06
CA ASP A 139 24.09 8.03 8.91
C ASP A 139 24.92 8.07 10.20
N VAL A 140 26.17 8.50 10.07
CA VAL A 140 27.15 8.58 11.18
C VAL A 140 26.88 9.73 12.13
N TYR A 141 26.07 10.71 11.72
CA TYR A 141 25.76 11.89 12.55
C TYR A 141 24.73 11.61 13.64
N ARG A 142 24.06 10.46 13.55
CA ARG A 142 23.03 10.04 14.51
C ARG A 142 23.27 8.59 14.95
N PRO A 143 23.98 8.37 16.07
CA PRO A 143 24.23 7.00 16.55
C PRO A 143 22.96 6.14 16.70
N ALA A 144 21.85 6.77 17.08
CA ALA A 144 20.56 6.11 17.16
C ALA A 144 20.05 5.58 15.80
N ALA A 145 20.44 6.20 14.67
CA ALA A 145 20.05 5.71 13.33
C ALA A 145 20.78 4.41 12.98
N ILE A 146 22.05 4.29 13.36
CA ILE A 146 22.83 3.05 13.20
C ILE A 146 22.14 1.90 13.96
N THR A 147 21.82 2.12 15.23
CA THR A 147 21.13 1.13 16.06
C THR A 147 19.74 0.81 15.50
N GLN A 148 19.00 1.81 15.02
CA GLN A 148 17.70 1.61 14.39
C GLN A 148 17.80 0.74 13.13
N LEU A 149 18.81 0.97 12.29
CA LEU A 149 19.05 0.16 11.10
C LEU A 149 19.38 -1.28 11.48
N GLN A 150 20.22 -1.50 12.49
CA GLN A 150 20.58 -2.83 13.00
C GLN A 150 19.35 -3.60 13.49
N VAL A 151 18.52 -2.98 14.35
CA VAL A 151 17.28 -3.59 14.85
C VAL A 151 16.30 -3.93 13.72
N ASN A 152 16.15 -3.04 12.74
CA ASN A 152 15.27 -3.29 11.60
C ASN A 152 15.82 -4.35 10.66
N GLY A 153 17.14 -4.37 10.43
CA GLY A 153 17.84 -5.40 9.68
C GLY A 153 17.67 -6.79 10.30
N GLU A 154 17.89 -6.88 11.61
CA GLU A 154 17.69 -8.12 12.37
C GLU A 154 16.25 -8.66 12.23
N LYS A 155 15.24 -7.80 12.39
CA LYS A 155 13.82 -8.17 12.20
C LYS A 155 13.53 -8.72 10.80
N GLN A 156 14.27 -8.29 9.78
CA GLN A 156 14.16 -8.80 8.41
C GLN A 156 15.12 -9.97 8.13
N GLY A 157 15.99 -10.30 9.11
CA GLY A 157 17.06 -11.27 8.96
C GLY A 157 18.06 -10.86 7.87
N VAL A 158 18.32 -9.55 7.74
CA VAL A 158 19.27 -8.95 6.78
C VAL A 158 20.45 -8.39 7.54
N GLU A 159 21.65 -8.69 7.06
CA GLU A 159 22.90 -8.22 7.66
C GLU A 159 23.04 -6.70 7.52
N VAL A 160 23.60 -6.07 8.56
CA VAL A 160 23.89 -4.63 8.60
C VAL A 160 25.38 -4.42 8.80
N PHE A 161 26.00 -3.76 7.85
CA PHE A 161 27.40 -3.33 7.94
C PHE A 161 27.51 -1.95 8.55
N SER A 162 28.37 -1.80 9.55
CA SER A 162 28.62 -0.53 10.22
C SER A 162 30.08 -0.46 10.69
N MET A 163 30.67 0.72 10.59
CA MET A 163 31.99 1.02 11.14
C MET A 163 31.90 2.03 12.32
N GLY A 164 30.70 2.17 12.91
CA GLY A 164 30.45 3.13 13.97
C GLY A 164 30.18 4.54 13.43
N ASP A 165 30.28 5.54 14.30
CA ASP A 165 29.90 6.93 14.05
C ASP A 165 31.09 7.90 13.80
N LYS A 166 32.32 7.38 13.79
CA LYS A 166 33.54 8.19 13.64
C LYS A 166 34.20 8.13 12.25
N GLN A 167 33.71 7.24 11.40
CA GLN A 167 34.29 7.04 10.07
C GLN A 167 33.57 7.89 9.01
N ASN A 168 34.28 8.18 7.92
CA ASN A 168 33.70 8.89 6.79
C ASN A 168 32.68 7.99 6.05
N PRO A 169 31.47 8.47 5.70
CA PRO A 169 30.47 7.71 4.95
C PRO A 169 30.98 7.06 3.65
N VAL A 170 31.90 7.74 2.93
CA VAL A 170 32.52 7.20 1.71
C VAL A 170 33.38 5.97 2.01
N ASP A 171 34.15 6.01 3.10
CA ASP A 171 35.01 4.89 3.49
C ASP A 171 34.18 3.70 3.99
N ILE A 172 33.09 3.98 4.72
CA ILE A 172 32.13 2.95 5.12
C ILE A 172 31.52 2.26 3.90
N ALA A 173 31.08 3.04 2.91
CA ALA A 173 30.49 2.51 1.69
C ALA A 173 31.49 1.67 0.88
N LYS A 174 32.75 2.08 0.77
CA LYS A 174 33.82 1.27 0.12
C LYS A 174 34.06 -0.04 0.84
N ALA A 175 34.25 0.00 2.16
CA ALA A 175 34.46 -1.19 2.96
C ALA A 175 33.25 -2.15 2.91
N ALA A 176 32.03 -1.61 2.87
CA ALA A 176 30.83 -2.41 2.71
C ALA A 176 30.76 -3.15 1.36
N LEU A 177 31.26 -2.57 0.27
CA LEU A 177 31.34 -3.26 -1.03
C LEU A 177 32.33 -4.43 -1.00
N GLU A 178 33.49 -4.27 -0.34
CA GLU A 178 34.44 -5.36 -0.16
C GLU A 178 33.86 -6.47 0.72
N HIS A 179 33.17 -6.09 1.80
CA HIS A 179 32.42 -7.02 2.64
C HIS A 179 31.37 -7.78 1.83
N ALA A 180 30.55 -7.09 1.03
CA ALA A 180 29.53 -7.72 0.19
C ALA A 180 30.09 -8.73 -0.80
N ARG A 181 31.28 -8.43 -1.39
CA ARG A 181 31.99 -9.38 -2.30
C ARG A 181 32.43 -10.64 -1.57
N SER A 182 33.01 -10.50 -0.39
CA SER A 182 33.53 -11.63 0.40
C SER A 182 32.40 -12.51 0.96
N HIS A 183 31.20 -11.94 1.22
CA HIS A 183 30.03 -12.65 1.75
C HIS A 183 28.99 -13.01 0.66
N GLN A 184 29.34 -12.86 -0.61
CA GLN A 184 28.48 -13.19 -1.76
C GLN A 184 27.11 -12.46 -1.75
N GLN A 185 27.04 -11.28 -1.15
CA GLN A 185 25.85 -10.43 -1.20
C GLN A 185 25.78 -9.77 -2.59
N ASN A 186 24.59 -9.64 -3.15
CA ASN A 186 24.40 -9.10 -4.51
C ASN A 186 23.60 -7.79 -4.54
N ILE A 187 23.16 -7.30 -3.40
CA ILE A 187 22.51 -5.99 -3.25
C ILE A 187 23.16 -5.26 -2.07
N VAL A 188 23.58 -4.03 -2.29
CA VAL A 188 24.08 -3.14 -1.25
C VAL A 188 23.15 -1.94 -1.16
N LEU A 189 22.56 -1.73 0.01
CA LEU A 189 21.62 -0.65 0.29
C LEU A 189 22.26 0.33 1.27
N ILE A 190 22.65 1.51 0.78
CA ILE A 190 23.33 2.55 1.57
C ILE A 190 22.28 3.46 2.20
N ASP A 191 22.15 3.43 3.54
CA ASP A 191 21.32 4.36 4.31
C ASP A 191 22.15 5.62 4.63
N THR A 192 21.88 6.71 3.94
CA THR A 192 22.63 7.96 4.11
C THR A 192 22.03 8.86 5.17
N ALA A 193 22.84 9.79 5.67
CA ALA A 193 22.36 10.81 6.58
C ALA A 193 21.24 11.66 5.96
N GLY A 194 20.31 12.10 6.81
CA GLY A 194 19.33 13.11 6.45
C GLY A 194 19.48 14.33 7.33
N ARG A 195 19.38 15.52 6.74
CA ARG A 195 19.32 16.78 7.45
C ARG A 195 17.93 17.38 7.43
N LEU A 196 17.65 18.32 8.33
CA LEU A 196 16.34 19.00 8.40
C LEU A 196 16.02 19.79 7.13
N HIS A 197 17.06 20.33 6.50
CA HIS A 197 16.96 21.12 5.28
C HIS A 197 18.01 20.66 4.27
N ILE A 198 17.76 20.99 3.01
CA ILE A 198 18.73 20.79 1.94
C ILE A 198 19.88 21.78 2.15
N ASP A 199 21.08 21.28 2.38
CA ASP A 199 22.30 22.06 2.47
C ASP A 199 23.39 21.54 1.52
N GLU A 200 24.39 22.36 1.25
CA GLU A 200 25.48 22.03 0.33
C GLU A 200 26.31 20.84 0.81
N LYS A 201 26.56 20.78 2.15
CA LYS A 201 27.37 19.68 2.72
C LYS A 201 26.70 18.33 2.53
N MET A 202 25.37 18.24 2.71
CA MET A 202 24.63 17.01 2.47
C MET A 202 24.67 16.61 0.99
N MET A 203 24.50 17.59 0.08
CA MET A 203 24.54 17.32 -1.36
C MET A 203 25.93 16.86 -1.80
N GLN A 204 26.98 17.47 -1.26
CA GLN A 204 28.35 17.08 -1.54
C GLN A 204 28.65 15.65 -1.03
N GLU A 205 28.26 15.32 0.20
CA GLU A 205 28.44 13.99 0.77
C GLU A 205 27.78 12.90 -0.09
N LEU A 206 26.54 13.14 -0.57
CA LEU A 206 25.86 12.21 -1.46
C LEU A 206 26.58 12.07 -2.81
N SER A 207 27.09 13.17 -3.37
CA SER A 207 27.87 13.17 -4.59
C SER A 207 29.19 12.42 -4.41
N ASP A 208 29.87 12.64 -3.29
CA ASP A 208 31.15 11.96 -2.96
C ASP A 208 30.95 10.45 -2.83
N ILE A 209 29.88 10.00 -2.19
CA ILE A 209 29.54 8.57 -2.12
C ILE A 209 29.30 8.04 -3.55
N LYS A 210 28.45 8.74 -4.33
CA LYS A 210 28.07 8.32 -5.69
C LYS A 210 29.27 8.16 -6.62
N GLU A 211 30.21 9.09 -6.55
CA GLU A 211 31.43 9.07 -7.37
C GLU A 211 32.42 7.98 -6.96
N ASN A 212 32.51 7.71 -5.65
CA ASN A 212 33.53 6.81 -5.11
C ASN A 212 33.13 5.33 -5.08
N VAL A 213 31.82 4.99 -5.09
CA VAL A 213 31.34 3.59 -4.96
C VAL A 213 30.50 3.12 -6.14
N SER A 214 30.50 3.83 -7.26
CA SER A 214 29.76 3.44 -8.46
C SER A 214 28.30 3.04 -8.17
N VAL A 215 27.53 3.97 -7.62
CA VAL A 215 26.12 3.79 -7.28
C VAL A 215 25.30 3.53 -8.55
N ASP A 216 24.57 2.43 -8.60
CA ASP A 216 23.74 2.04 -9.76
C ASP A 216 22.41 2.82 -9.80
N ALA A 217 21.86 3.13 -8.64
CA ALA A 217 20.69 4.02 -8.55
C ALA A 217 20.66 4.78 -7.23
N THR A 218 20.36 6.07 -7.35
CA THR A 218 20.06 6.97 -6.22
C THR A 218 18.55 7.07 -6.07
N VAL A 219 18.02 6.55 -4.97
CA VAL A 219 16.59 6.54 -4.67
C VAL A 219 16.27 7.56 -3.59
N LEU A 220 15.42 8.52 -3.94
CA LEU A 220 15.00 9.54 -3.00
C LEU A 220 13.80 9.07 -2.18
N VAL A 221 13.89 9.19 -0.88
CA VAL A 221 12.79 8.91 0.06
C VAL A 221 12.19 10.22 0.52
N VAL A 222 10.90 10.43 0.31
CA VAL A 222 10.17 11.63 0.70
C VAL A 222 8.87 11.29 1.43
N ASP A 223 8.49 12.15 2.35
CA ASP A 223 7.24 12.05 3.11
C ASP A 223 6.09 12.61 2.26
N ALA A 224 5.13 11.77 1.88
CA ALA A 224 3.98 12.17 1.06
C ALA A 224 3.10 13.21 1.74
N MET A 225 3.03 13.22 3.09
CA MET A 225 2.21 14.16 3.85
C MET A 225 2.67 15.60 3.73
N THR A 226 3.92 15.85 3.30
CA THR A 226 4.45 17.20 3.10
C THR A 226 3.98 17.86 1.77
N GLY A 227 3.21 17.14 0.95
CA GLY A 227 2.56 17.69 -0.24
C GLY A 227 3.54 18.31 -1.23
N GLN A 228 3.40 19.61 -1.56
CA GLN A 228 4.29 20.28 -2.51
C GLN A 228 5.74 20.42 -2.03
N ASP A 229 6.00 20.40 -0.72
CA ASP A 229 7.37 20.38 -0.23
C ASP A 229 8.11 19.10 -0.63
N ALA A 230 7.42 17.95 -0.63
CA ALA A 230 7.99 16.70 -1.18
C ALA A 230 8.38 16.85 -2.66
N VAL A 231 7.57 17.55 -3.45
CA VAL A 231 7.85 17.81 -4.88
C VAL A 231 9.05 18.74 -5.06
N ASN A 232 9.13 19.79 -4.26
CA ASN A 232 10.26 20.72 -4.27
C ASN A 232 11.57 20.05 -3.86
N VAL A 233 11.51 19.21 -2.81
CA VAL A 233 12.66 18.39 -2.38
C VAL A 233 13.10 17.46 -3.51
N ALA A 234 12.15 16.73 -4.12
CA ALA A 234 12.46 15.81 -5.21
C ALA A 234 13.09 16.53 -6.42
N LYS A 235 12.59 17.69 -6.77
CA LYS A 235 13.16 18.53 -7.82
C LYS A 235 14.61 18.93 -7.50
N THR A 236 14.86 19.44 -6.30
CA THR A 236 16.20 19.88 -5.89
C THR A 236 17.20 18.73 -5.85
N PHE A 237 16.82 17.56 -5.31
CA PHE A 237 17.69 16.39 -5.33
C PHE A 237 17.94 15.88 -6.77
N SER A 238 16.93 15.94 -7.63
CA SER A 238 17.10 15.58 -9.03
C SER A 238 18.09 16.48 -9.78
N GLU A 239 18.07 17.77 -9.49
CA GLU A 239 18.96 18.77 -10.11
C GLU A 239 20.39 18.74 -9.56
N LYS A 240 20.57 18.53 -8.24
CA LYS A 240 21.87 18.65 -7.56
C LYS A 240 22.64 17.33 -7.48
N VAL A 241 21.99 16.22 -7.19
CA VAL A 241 22.62 14.90 -6.98
C VAL A 241 22.32 13.95 -8.14
N GLY A 242 21.21 14.15 -8.79
CA GLY A 242 20.68 13.23 -9.80
C GLY A 242 20.08 11.98 -9.16
N ILE A 243 18.77 11.92 -9.11
CA ILE A 243 18.01 10.75 -8.62
C ILE A 243 17.53 9.89 -9.78
N ASP A 244 17.30 8.60 -9.52
CA ASP A 244 16.82 7.64 -10.53
C ASP A 244 15.36 7.22 -10.27
N GLY A 245 14.89 7.39 -9.03
CA GLY A 245 13.51 7.13 -8.64
C GLY A 245 13.19 7.66 -7.26
N VAL A 246 11.92 7.60 -6.91
CA VAL A 246 11.38 8.14 -5.65
C VAL A 246 10.60 7.05 -4.91
N ILE A 247 10.72 7.03 -3.59
CA ILE A 247 9.85 6.27 -2.69
C ILE A 247 9.06 7.26 -1.85
N LEU A 248 7.73 7.14 -1.90
CA LEU A 248 6.82 7.92 -1.06
C LEU A 248 6.53 7.17 0.22
N THR A 249 6.77 7.80 1.37
CA THR A 249 6.44 7.24 2.68
C THR A 249 5.18 7.87 3.25
N LYS A 250 4.61 7.26 4.28
CA LYS A 250 3.44 7.76 5.03
C LYS A 250 2.21 8.02 4.18
N MET A 251 2.07 7.25 3.09
CA MET A 251 0.91 7.38 2.21
C MET A 251 -0.42 7.03 2.90
N ASP A 252 -0.39 6.18 3.93
CA ASP A 252 -1.53 5.85 4.79
C ASP A 252 -2.10 7.07 5.52
N GLY A 253 -1.28 8.07 5.84
CA GLY A 253 -1.67 9.35 6.42
C GLY A 253 -1.97 10.45 5.40
N ASP A 254 -1.59 10.29 4.14
CA ASP A 254 -1.81 11.29 3.09
C ASP A 254 -3.22 11.17 2.47
N THR A 255 -4.14 11.97 2.96
CA THR A 255 -5.51 12.02 2.45
C THR A 255 -5.66 12.84 1.16
N ARG A 256 -4.65 13.61 0.78
CA ARG A 256 -4.65 14.54 -0.37
C ARG A 256 -4.05 13.93 -1.64
N GLY A 257 -2.83 13.36 -1.53
CA GLY A 257 -2.15 12.70 -2.65
C GLY A 257 -1.41 13.61 -3.61
N GLY A 258 -1.23 14.89 -3.27
CA GLY A 258 -0.62 15.89 -4.17
C GLY A 258 0.80 15.55 -4.59
N ALA A 259 1.61 14.99 -3.68
CA ALA A 259 2.96 14.54 -3.97
C ALA A 259 2.98 13.41 -5.02
N ALA A 260 2.15 12.38 -4.85
CA ALA A 260 2.09 11.25 -5.78
C ALA A 260 1.70 11.67 -7.20
N LEU A 261 0.80 12.65 -7.34
CA LEU A 261 0.34 13.18 -8.62
C LEU A 261 1.32 14.17 -9.26
N SER A 262 2.27 14.74 -8.50
CA SER A 262 3.11 15.83 -8.99
C SER A 262 4.56 15.43 -9.26
N ILE A 263 5.11 14.47 -8.49
CA ILE A 263 6.56 14.16 -8.52
C ILE A 263 7.02 13.75 -9.91
N LYS A 264 6.37 12.79 -10.55
CA LYS A 264 6.76 12.32 -11.89
C LYS A 264 6.69 13.45 -12.92
N ALA A 265 5.61 14.24 -12.90
CA ALA A 265 5.41 15.33 -13.84
C ALA A 265 6.42 16.48 -13.67
N VAL A 266 6.87 16.75 -12.44
CA VAL A 266 7.81 17.85 -12.14
C VAL A 266 9.26 17.42 -12.30
N THR A 267 9.62 16.19 -11.91
CA THR A 267 11.00 15.71 -11.89
C THR A 267 11.38 14.83 -13.09
N GLY A 268 10.40 14.30 -13.80
CA GLY A 268 10.61 13.27 -14.82
C GLY A 268 10.97 11.89 -14.23
N LYS A 269 11.12 11.76 -12.89
CA LYS A 269 11.59 10.54 -12.24
C LYS A 269 10.40 9.68 -11.77
N PRO A 270 10.47 8.34 -11.91
CA PRO A 270 9.40 7.45 -11.53
C PRO A 270 9.26 7.32 -10.02
N ILE A 271 8.04 7.07 -9.55
CA ILE A 271 7.79 6.57 -8.21
C ILE A 271 7.96 5.04 -8.27
N LEU A 272 8.83 4.50 -7.42
CA LEU A 272 9.17 3.07 -7.40
C LEU A 272 8.32 2.29 -6.38
N TYR A 273 8.23 2.84 -5.17
CA TYR A 273 7.51 2.22 -4.06
C TYR A 273 6.74 3.25 -3.25
N VAL A 274 5.76 2.77 -2.49
CA VAL A 274 4.99 3.54 -1.51
C VAL A 274 4.95 2.83 -0.17
N GLY A 275 5.16 3.57 0.91
CA GLY A 275 4.99 3.11 2.28
C GLY A 275 3.56 3.35 2.73
N MET A 276 2.85 2.26 3.01
CA MET A 276 1.41 2.25 3.34
C MET A 276 1.15 1.97 4.81
N GLY A 277 2.15 2.14 5.69
CA GLY A 277 2.03 1.91 7.12
C GLY A 277 3.38 1.71 7.80
N GLU A 278 3.36 1.42 9.10
CA GLU A 278 4.56 1.32 9.93
C GLU A 278 5.23 -0.06 9.88
N LYS A 279 4.48 -1.12 9.61
CA LYS A 279 5.00 -2.49 9.60
C LYS A 279 6.08 -2.65 8.53
N LEU A 280 7.04 -3.52 8.78
CA LEU A 280 8.13 -3.80 7.83
C LEU A 280 7.62 -4.39 6.50
N SER A 281 6.44 -5.00 6.49
CA SER A 281 5.74 -5.48 5.28
C SER A 281 5.05 -4.38 4.46
N ASP A 282 4.86 -3.17 5.04
CA ASP A 282 4.02 -2.12 4.45
C ASP A 282 4.80 -1.25 3.45
N LEU A 283 5.51 -1.88 2.53
CA LEU A 283 6.16 -1.25 1.38
C LEU A 283 5.61 -1.91 0.11
N GLU A 284 4.77 -1.18 -0.62
CA GLU A 284 4.15 -1.65 -1.86
C GLU A 284 4.88 -1.09 -3.07
N GLN A 285 4.94 -1.86 -4.17
CA GLN A 285 5.38 -1.32 -5.44
C GLN A 285 4.36 -0.32 -5.96
N PHE A 286 4.83 0.73 -6.62
CA PHE A 286 3.95 1.76 -7.15
C PHE A 286 3.38 1.30 -8.51
N TYR A 287 2.06 1.15 -8.56
CA TYR A 287 1.32 0.82 -9.77
C TYR A 287 0.44 2.01 -10.15
N PRO A 288 0.77 2.79 -11.20
CA PRO A 288 -0.02 3.97 -11.61
C PRO A 288 -1.50 3.67 -11.80
N GLU A 289 -1.84 2.57 -12.44
CA GLU A 289 -3.23 2.17 -12.69
C GLU A 289 -4.02 1.90 -11.39
N ARG A 290 -3.39 1.21 -10.43
CA ARG A 290 -4.02 0.92 -9.12
C ARG A 290 -4.20 2.20 -8.31
N MET A 291 -3.23 3.11 -8.36
CA MET A 291 -3.32 4.41 -7.68
C MET A 291 -4.41 5.28 -8.28
N ALA A 292 -4.51 5.35 -9.61
CA ALA A 292 -5.61 6.05 -10.29
C ALA A 292 -6.97 5.47 -9.90
N SER A 293 -7.10 4.14 -9.88
CA SER A 293 -8.32 3.46 -9.45
C SER A 293 -8.69 3.76 -8.00
N ARG A 294 -7.71 3.80 -7.08
CA ARG A 294 -7.91 4.21 -5.67
C ARG A 294 -8.39 5.66 -5.58
N ILE A 295 -7.74 6.59 -6.29
CA ILE A 295 -8.10 8.01 -6.34
C ILE A 295 -9.53 8.22 -6.85
N LEU A 296 -9.97 7.43 -7.84
CA LEU A 296 -11.33 7.50 -8.39
C LEU A 296 -12.36 6.73 -7.55
N GLY A 297 -11.92 6.06 -6.48
CA GLY A 297 -12.79 5.24 -5.63
C GLY A 297 -13.35 3.99 -6.33
N MET A 298 -12.64 3.49 -7.34
CA MET A 298 -12.98 2.25 -8.03
C MET A 298 -12.46 1.00 -7.31
N GLY A 299 -11.74 1.18 -6.19
CA GLY A 299 -11.11 0.11 -5.43
C GLY A 299 -9.77 -0.36 -6.03
N ASP A 300 -9.16 -1.31 -5.36
CA ASP A 300 -7.90 -1.94 -5.79
C ASP A 300 -7.97 -3.46 -5.54
N VAL A 301 -8.72 -4.13 -6.36
CA VAL A 301 -8.97 -5.58 -6.23
C VAL A 301 -7.69 -6.39 -6.43
N MET A 302 -6.74 -5.92 -7.26
CA MET A 302 -5.49 -6.63 -7.50
C MET A 302 -4.58 -6.63 -6.29
N SER A 303 -4.43 -5.48 -5.60
CA SER A 303 -3.69 -5.43 -4.34
C SER A 303 -4.34 -6.28 -3.24
N LEU A 304 -5.68 -6.39 -3.24
CA LEU A 304 -6.38 -7.28 -2.32
C LEU A 304 -6.06 -8.75 -2.60
N ILE A 305 -6.05 -9.16 -3.86
CA ILE A 305 -5.69 -10.52 -4.27
C ILE A 305 -4.25 -10.83 -3.89
N GLU A 306 -3.29 -9.95 -4.19
CA GLU A 306 -1.88 -10.13 -3.85
C GLU A 306 -1.66 -10.23 -2.33
N LYS A 307 -2.34 -9.39 -1.55
CA LYS A 307 -2.29 -9.49 -0.07
C LYS A 307 -2.90 -10.79 0.43
N ALA A 308 -3.98 -11.26 -0.18
CA ALA A 308 -4.58 -12.54 0.16
C ALA A 308 -3.64 -13.71 -0.17
N GLU A 309 -3.02 -13.71 -1.35
CA GLU A 309 -2.03 -14.71 -1.74
C GLU A 309 -0.80 -14.70 -0.83
N ALA A 310 -0.28 -13.54 -0.46
CA ALA A 310 0.86 -13.40 0.45
C ALA A 310 0.53 -13.82 1.91
N ALA A 311 -0.72 -13.69 2.33
CA ALA A 311 -1.18 -14.06 3.67
C ALA A 311 -1.52 -15.55 3.79
N MET A 312 -1.72 -16.26 2.68
CA MET A 312 -2.11 -17.66 2.62
C MET A 312 -0.91 -18.54 2.23
N ASP A 313 -0.58 -19.51 3.07
CA ASP A 313 0.26 -20.62 2.69
C ASP A 313 -0.50 -21.49 1.67
N GLN A 314 0.12 -21.88 0.56
CA GLN A 314 -0.56 -22.63 -0.53
C GLN A 314 -1.21 -23.93 -0.03
N GLU A 315 -0.61 -24.60 0.96
CA GLU A 315 -1.18 -25.80 1.57
C GLU A 315 -2.44 -25.45 2.39
N GLN A 316 -2.40 -24.38 3.18
CA GLN A 316 -3.55 -23.92 3.97
C GLN A 316 -4.71 -23.46 3.08
N ALA A 317 -4.42 -22.79 1.95
CA ALA A 317 -5.43 -22.38 0.98
C ALA A 317 -6.14 -23.59 0.35
N GLN A 318 -5.40 -24.64 -0.01
CA GLN A 318 -5.96 -25.88 -0.55
C GLN A 318 -6.77 -26.66 0.50
N GLU A 319 -6.31 -26.72 1.74
CA GLU A 319 -7.06 -27.36 2.83
C GLU A 319 -8.36 -26.63 3.13
N MET A 320 -8.30 -25.29 3.20
CA MET A 320 -9.47 -24.44 3.41
C MET A 320 -10.51 -24.61 2.28
N GLN A 321 -10.04 -24.66 1.04
CA GLN A 321 -10.90 -24.92 -0.13
C GLN A 321 -11.53 -26.32 -0.07
N LYS A 322 -10.80 -27.34 0.38
CA LYS A 322 -11.32 -28.70 0.58
C LYS A 322 -12.35 -28.74 1.71
N LYS A 323 -12.12 -28.06 2.83
CA LYS A 323 -13.05 -27.96 3.97
C LYS A 323 -14.31 -27.18 3.61
N LEU A 324 -14.17 -26.08 2.84
CA LEU A 324 -15.32 -25.33 2.30
C LEU A 324 -16.18 -26.18 1.38
N LYS A 325 -15.58 -26.97 0.48
CA LYS A 325 -16.32 -27.91 -0.38
C LYS A 325 -17.01 -29.03 0.41
N LYS A 326 -16.41 -29.50 1.51
CA LYS A 326 -16.98 -30.52 2.39
C LYS A 326 -17.96 -29.97 3.42
N MET A 327 -18.13 -28.64 3.48
CA MET A 327 -18.96 -27.93 4.47
C MET A 327 -18.57 -28.21 5.93
N ASP A 328 -17.30 -28.49 6.17
CA ASP A 328 -16.74 -28.87 7.47
C ASP A 328 -15.96 -27.71 8.10
N PHE A 329 -16.60 -26.54 8.17
CA PHE A 329 -16.04 -25.32 8.74
C PHE A 329 -16.30 -25.29 10.25
N ASP A 330 -15.23 -25.12 11.03
CA ASP A 330 -15.25 -25.14 12.51
C ASP A 330 -14.69 -23.84 13.12
N PHE A 331 -14.62 -23.73 14.45
CA PHE A 331 -14.06 -22.54 15.14
C PHE A 331 -12.55 -22.43 15.00
N ASN A 332 -11.80 -23.49 14.69
CA ASN A 332 -10.38 -23.37 14.38
C ASN A 332 -10.19 -22.71 13.03
N ASP A 333 -11.00 -23.07 12.03
CA ASP A 333 -10.99 -22.43 10.73
C ASP A 333 -11.40 -20.95 10.81
N TYR A 334 -12.38 -20.65 11.68
CA TYR A 334 -12.80 -19.27 11.94
C TYR A 334 -11.66 -18.44 12.57
N LEU A 335 -10.94 -19.00 13.54
CA LEU A 335 -9.77 -18.37 14.16
C LEU A 335 -8.65 -18.12 13.13
N THR A 336 -8.34 -19.12 12.31
CA THR A 336 -7.34 -19.01 11.24
C THR A 336 -7.74 -17.91 10.24
N SER A 337 -9.01 -17.82 9.87
CA SER A 337 -9.53 -16.77 8.98
C SER A 337 -9.38 -15.38 9.59
N MET A 338 -9.64 -15.23 10.90
CA MET A 338 -9.43 -13.95 11.61
C MET A 338 -7.95 -13.56 11.65
N GLU A 339 -7.05 -14.51 11.89
CA GLU A 339 -5.61 -14.24 11.89
C GLU A 339 -5.10 -13.86 10.50
N GLN A 340 -5.60 -14.49 9.46
CA GLN A 340 -5.30 -14.12 8.06
C GLN A 340 -5.81 -12.72 7.73
N MET A 341 -7.05 -12.38 8.12
CA MET A 341 -7.60 -11.02 7.95
C MET A 341 -6.73 -9.97 8.66
N ASN A 342 -6.25 -10.25 9.88
CA ASN A 342 -5.36 -9.35 10.59
C ASN A 342 -4.00 -9.19 9.89
N LYS A 343 -3.44 -10.27 9.32
CA LYS A 343 -2.22 -10.23 8.50
C LYS A 343 -2.39 -9.40 7.24
N MET A 344 -3.59 -9.39 6.65
CA MET A 344 -3.93 -8.57 5.46
C MET A 344 -4.16 -7.08 5.78
N GLY A 345 -3.96 -6.66 7.03
CA GLY A 345 -4.14 -5.26 7.46
C GLY A 345 -5.48 -4.97 8.12
N GLY A 346 -6.24 -6.00 8.50
CA GLY A 346 -7.54 -5.89 9.18
C GLY A 346 -8.71 -5.62 8.24
N LEU A 347 -9.92 -5.71 8.79
CA LEU A 347 -11.18 -5.58 8.02
C LEU A 347 -11.29 -4.22 7.33
N GLY A 348 -10.83 -3.14 7.98
CA GLY A 348 -10.82 -1.79 7.42
C GLY A 348 -10.00 -1.69 6.14
N SER A 349 -8.79 -2.24 6.13
CA SER A 349 -7.91 -2.23 4.95
C SER A 349 -8.53 -3.02 3.77
N ILE A 350 -9.18 -4.15 4.07
CA ILE A 350 -9.84 -4.99 3.06
C ILE A 350 -11.04 -4.27 2.44
N LEU A 351 -11.89 -3.65 3.26
CA LEU A 351 -13.08 -2.91 2.78
C LEU A 351 -12.69 -1.72 1.90
N ASN A 352 -11.56 -1.06 2.20
CA ASN A 352 -11.05 0.05 1.37
C ASN A 352 -10.62 -0.36 -0.02
N MET A 353 -10.19 -1.60 -0.20
CA MET A 353 -9.78 -2.12 -1.51
C MET A 353 -10.96 -2.56 -2.35
N LEU A 354 -12.16 -2.67 -1.77
CA LEU A 354 -13.37 -3.07 -2.49
C LEU A 354 -14.04 -1.87 -3.17
N PRO A 355 -14.47 -2.00 -4.44
CA PRO A 355 -15.14 -0.93 -5.17
C PRO A 355 -16.44 -0.50 -4.48
N GLY A 356 -16.62 0.82 -4.30
CA GLY A 356 -17.88 1.39 -3.78
C GLY A 356 -18.05 1.42 -2.27
N PHE A 357 -17.10 0.89 -1.49
CA PHE A 357 -17.17 0.90 -0.02
C PHE A 357 -16.45 2.11 0.61
N GLY A 358 -15.53 2.77 -0.10
CA GLY A 358 -14.72 3.87 0.45
C GLY A 358 -15.51 5.05 1.04
N SER A 359 -16.67 5.40 0.46
CA SER A 359 -17.51 6.50 0.98
C SER A 359 -18.40 6.13 2.18
N LYS A 360 -18.62 4.85 2.45
CA LYS A 360 -19.44 4.33 3.57
C LYS A 360 -18.60 3.97 4.80
N MET A 361 -17.32 4.18 4.74
CA MET A 361 -16.37 3.67 5.72
C MET A 361 -16.45 4.39 7.06
N LYS A 362 -16.74 5.72 7.09
CA LYS A 362 -16.93 6.47 8.33
C LYS A 362 -18.05 5.89 9.20
N ASP A 363 -19.09 5.35 8.54
CA ASP A 363 -20.21 4.71 9.24
C ASP A 363 -19.83 3.30 9.75
N ILE A 364 -18.88 2.62 9.06
CA ILE A 364 -18.48 1.24 9.37
C ILE A 364 -17.29 1.23 10.35
N GLU A 365 -16.33 2.14 10.25
CA GLU A 365 -15.20 2.25 11.20
C GLU A 365 -15.65 2.50 12.64
N GLY A 366 -16.69 3.31 12.83
CA GLY A 366 -17.30 3.49 14.14
C GLY A 366 -18.00 2.24 14.68
N MET A 367 -18.27 1.24 13.83
CA MET A 367 -18.90 -0.03 14.19
C MET A 367 -17.89 -1.19 14.37
N ILE A 368 -16.65 -1.04 13.88
CA ILE A 368 -15.61 -2.05 14.05
C ILE A 368 -14.93 -1.80 15.40
N ASP A 369 -15.38 -2.51 16.41
CA ASP A 369 -14.72 -2.56 17.71
C ASP A 369 -13.54 -3.57 17.64
N GLU A 370 -12.30 -3.08 17.53
CA GLU A 370 -11.09 -3.94 17.57
C GLU A 370 -11.06 -4.79 18.83
N LYS A 371 -11.56 -4.28 19.95
CA LYS A 371 -11.72 -5.05 21.20
C LYS A 371 -12.74 -6.18 21.05
N ALA A 372 -13.70 -6.08 20.13
CA ALA A 372 -14.64 -7.17 19.85
C ALA A 372 -13.96 -8.34 19.15
N LEU A 373 -12.97 -8.10 18.30
CA LEU A 373 -12.16 -9.15 17.67
C LEU A 373 -11.31 -9.88 18.71
N ASP A 374 -10.67 -9.16 19.63
CA ASP A 374 -9.90 -9.76 20.71
C ASP A 374 -10.79 -10.55 21.69
N ARG A 375 -11.99 -10.04 22.02
CA ARG A 375 -12.99 -10.78 22.79
C ARG A 375 -13.43 -12.06 22.08
N THR A 376 -13.69 -12.00 20.79
CA THR A 376 -14.05 -13.16 19.96
C THR A 376 -12.92 -14.21 19.99
N LYS A 377 -11.67 -13.79 19.81
CA LYS A 377 -10.49 -14.66 19.92
C LYS A 377 -10.40 -15.31 21.32
N SER A 378 -10.59 -14.54 22.38
CA SER A 378 -10.56 -15.02 23.76
C SER A 378 -11.66 -16.06 24.04
N ILE A 379 -12.86 -15.86 23.51
CA ILE A 379 -13.98 -16.82 23.60
C ILE A 379 -13.60 -18.14 22.93
N ILE A 380 -13.08 -18.11 21.71
CA ILE A 380 -12.70 -19.32 20.95
C ILE A 380 -11.55 -20.05 21.63
N LEU A 381 -10.54 -19.32 22.12
CA LEU A 381 -9.41 -19.91 22.84
C LEU A 381 -9.82 -20.53 24.18
N SER A 382 -10.89 -20.06 24.81
CA SER A 382 -11.48 -20.64 26.05
C SER A 382 -12.29 -21.91 25.78
N MET A 383 -12.54 -22.27 24.52
CA MET A 383 -13.15 -23.55 24.14
C MET A 383 -12.11 -24.67 24.15
N THR A 384 -12.51 -25.88 24.51
CA THR A 384 -11.67 -27.08 24.31
C THR A 384 -11.53 -27.42 22.83
N PRO A 385 -10.50 -28.18 22.42
CA PRO A 385 -10.35 -28.60 21.02
C PRO A 385 -11.62 -29.29 20.45
N LYS A 386 -12.27 -30.13 21.25
CA LYS A 386 -13.54 -30.81 20.85
C LYS A 386 -14.70 -29.83 20.65
N GLU A 387 -14.78 -28.77 21.44
CA GLU A 387 -15.81 -27.75 21.31
C GLU A 387 -15.58 -26.84 20.10
N ARG A 388 -14.30 -26.56 19.77
CA ARG A 388 -13.96 -25.82 18.54
C ARG A 388 -14.30 -26.61 17.29
N SER A 389 -13.97 -27.92 17.27
CA SER A 389 -14.23 -28.78 16.12
C SER A 389 -15.71 -29.14 15.98
N ASN A 390 -16.47 -29.20 17.07
CA ASN A 390 -17.89 -29.52 17.04
C ASN A 390 -18.72 -28.53 17.85
N PRO A 391 -19.11 -27.39 17.27
CA PRO A 391 -19.92 -26.38 17.95
C PRO A 391 -21.28 -26.88 18.45
N GLY A 392 -21.80 -27.96 17.89
CA GLY A 392 -23.09 -28.55 18.28
C GLY A 392 -23.15 -29.10 19.71
N ILE A 393 -21.99 -29.34 20.36
CA ILE A 393 -21.93 -29.82 21.75
C ILE A 393 -22.02 -28.69 22.80
N LEU A 394 -22.08 -27.42 22.37
CA LEU A 394 -22.09 -26.26 23.25
C LEU A 394 -23.43 -26.09 23.96
N ASN A 395 -23.59 -26.75 25.10
CA ASN A 395 -24.73 -26.56 26.00
C ASN A 395 -24.55 -25.35 26.92
N ILE A 396 -25.56 -24.99 27.72
CA ILE A 396 -25.56 -23.84 28.62
C ILE A 396 -24.41 -23.89 29.63
N SER A 397 -24.12 -25.05 30.22
CA SER A 397 -23.03 -25.22 31.19
C SER A 397 -21.65 -24.93 30.56
N ARG A 398 -21.40 -25.45 29.34
CA ARG A 398 -20.16 -25.20 28.59
C ARG A 398 -20.00 -23.74 28.20
N LYS A 399 -21.10 -23.10 27.73
CA LYS A 399 -21.09 -21.67 27.40
C LYS A 399 -20.79 -20.78 28.60
N ASN A 400 -21.33 -21.10 29.78
CA ASN A 400 -21.01 -20.41 31.04
C ASN A 400 -19.53 -20.54 31.41
N ARG A 401 -18.96 -21.75 31.29
CA ARG A 401 -17.52 -21.99 31.54
C ARG A 401 -16.64 -21.20 30.57
N ILE A 402 -17.00 -21.18 29.28
CA ILE A 402 -16.29 -20.45 28.24
C ILE A 402 -16.37 -18.95 28.52
N ALA A 403 -17.53 -18.40 28.84
CA ALA A 403 -17.74 -17.00 29.19
C ALA A 403 -16.84 -16.59 30.36
N LYS A 404 -16.82 -17.41 31.43
CA LYS A 404 -15.98 -17.18 32.61
C LYS A 404 -14.48 -17.23 32.26
N GLY A 405 -14.06 -18.17 31.39
CA GLY A 405 -12.68 -18.31 30.94
C GLY A 405 -12.21 -17.16 30.05
N ALA A 406 -13.10 -16.60 29.24
CA ALA A 406 -12.83 -15.47 28.36
C ALA A 406 -13.00 -14.08 29.01
N GLY A 407 -13.53 -14.03 30.25
CA GLY A 407 -13.81 -12.77 30.95
C GLY A 407 -14.93 -11.95 30.31
N VAL A 408 -15.93 -12.60 29.70
CA VAL A 408 -17.05 -11.96 29.00
C VAL A 408 -18.39 -12.46 29.53
N ASP A 409 -19.48 -11.74 29.19
CA ASP A 409 -20.83 -12.21 29.49
C ASP A 409 -21.25 -13.36 28.57
N ILE A 410 -22.11 -14.26 29.10
CA ILE A 410 -22.65 -15.40 28.35
C ILE A 410 -23.39 -14.97 27.08
N SER A 411 -23.96 -13.79 27.07
CA SER A 411 -24.64 -13.22 25.88
C SER A 411 -23.67 -13.04 24.70
N GLU A 412 -22.41 -12.69 24.95
CA GLU A 412 -21.38 -12.58 23.92
C GLU A 412 -21.01 -13.94 23.32
N VAL A 413 -20.90 -14.96 24.16
CA VAL A 413 -20.69 -16.35 23.69
C VAL A 413 -21.88 -16.82 22.84
N ASN A 414 -23.11 -16.54 23.26
CA ASN A 414 -24.31 -16.90 22.47
C ASN A 414 -24.36 -16.15 21.14
N ARG A 415 -24.00 -14.86 21.14
CA ARG A 415 -23.93 -14.04 19.93
C ARG A 415 -22.91 -14.59 18.95
N LEU A 416 -21.70 -14.94 19.41
CA LEU A 416 -20.66 -15.54 18.60
C LEU A 416 -21.11 -16.86 17.96
N VAL A 417 -21.67 -17.77 18.74
CA VAL A 417 -22.15 -19.07 18.25
C VAL A 417 -23.25 -18.86 17.19
N LYS A 418 -24.19 -17.95 17.44
CA LYS A 418 -25.25 -17.61 16.46
C LYS A 418 -24.71 -17.03 15.18
N GLN A 419 -23.75 -16.09 15.27
CA GLN A 419 -23.08 -15.50 14.09
C GLN A 419 -22.32 -16.57 13.30
N PHE A 420 -21.60 -17.46 13.97
CA PHE A 420 -20.92 -18.57 13.34
C PHE A 420 -21.89 -19.51 12.59
N GLU A 421 -23.01 -19.87 13.19
CA GLU A 421 -24.03 -20.67 12.52
C GLU A 421 -24.66 -19.97 11.33
N GLN A 422 -24.90 -18.66 11.42
CA GLN A 422 -25.40 -17.85 10.30
C GLN A 422 -24.38 -17.79 9.16
N SER A 423 -23.10 -17.58 9.46
CA SER A 423 -22.01 -17.60 8.48
C SER A 423 -21.96 -18.97 7.78
N LYS A 424 -22.03 -20.06 8.54
CA LYS A 424 -22.07 -21.44 7.98
C LYS A 424 -23.28 -21.68 7.10
N LYS A 425 -24.45 -21.11 7.42
CA LYS A 425 -25.66 -21.17 6.56
C LYS A 425 -25.50 -20.35 5.28
N MET A 426 -24.95 -19.14 5.36
CA MET A 426 -24.68 -18.30 4.17
C MET A 426 -23.68 -18.98 3.22
N MET A 427 -22.61 -19.57 3.75
CA MET A 427 -21.66 -20.34 2.96
C MET A 427 -22.31 -21.55 2.27
N LYS A 428 -23.30 -22.17 2.88
CA LYS A 428 -24.11 -23.26 2.26
C LYS A 428 -24.95 -22.79 1.07
N GLN A 429 -25.37 -21.52 1.06
CA GLN A 429 -26.22 -20.95 0.01
C GLN A 429 -25.41 -20.36 -1.17
N MET A 430 -24.08 -20.34 -1.10
CA MET A 430 -23.18 -19.80 -2.12
C MET A 430 -22.44 -20.85 -2.99
N PRO A 431 -22.99 -22.00 -3.39
CA PRO A 431 -22.28 -22.99 -4.22
C PRO A 431 -22.01 -22.52 -5.66
N GLY A 432 -22.53 -21.35 -6.07
CA GLY A 432 -22.43 -20.85 -7.46
C GLY A 432 -21.39 -19.79 -7.73
N LEU A 433 -20.72 -19.21 -6.69
CA LEU A 433 -19.86 -18.03 -6.88
C LEU A 433 -18.37 -18.36 -7.07
N MET A 434 -17.92 -19.54 -6.67
CA MET A 434 -16.50 -19.94 -6.73
C MET A 434 -16.18 -21.07 -7.72
N GLY A 435 -17.12 -21.55 -8.51
CA GLY A 435 -16.87 -22.68 -9.40
C GLY A 435 -17.78 -22.71 -10.61
N GLY A 436 -17.53 -21.88 -11.60
CA GLY A 436 -18.26 -21.99 -12.86
C GLY A 436 -17.88 -20.92 -13.86
N LYS A 437 -17.18 -21.32 -14.93
CA LYS A 437 -17.05 -20.70 -16.27
C LYS A 437 -17.65 -19.31 -16.41
N ALA A 438 -16.81 -18.32 -16.64
CA ALA A 438 -17.20 -17.01 -17.15
C ALA A 438 -18.11 -17.16 -18.37
N GLY A 439 -19.37 -16.90 -18.18
CA GLY A 439 -20.41 -16.99 -19.21
C GLY A 439 -21.57 -16.07 -18.88
N LYS A 440 -21.52 -14.88 -19.48
CA LYS A 440 -22.63 -13.96 -19.82
C LYS A 440 -23.82 -13.79 -18.85
N ARG A 441 -23.95 -12.57 -18.36
CA ARG A 441 -25.13 -11.87 -17.79
C ARG A 441 -25.41 -12.06 -16.30
N GLY A 442 -25.25 -10.95 -15.56
CA GLY A 442 -25.87 -10.76 -14.26
C GLY A 442 -24.98 -10.01 -13.27
N GLY A 443 -25.26 -8.72 -13.04
CA GLY A 443 -24.56 -7.91 -12.06
C GLY A 443 -24.60 -8.53 -10.67
N PHE A 444 -23.48 -8.43 -9.99
CA PHE A 444 -23.27 -8.83 -8.62
C PHE A 444 -24.16 -7.99 -7.69
N LYS A 445 -25.21 -8.57 -7.16
CA LYS A 445 -25.97 -8.02 -6.04
C LYS A 445 -25.49 -8.74 -4.77
N LEU A 446 -24.70 -8.04 -3.95
CA LEU A 446 -24.45 -8.47 -2.58
C LEU A 446 -25.71 -8.21 -1.77
N PRO A 447 -26.18 -9.18 -0.97
CA PRO A 447 -27.28 -8.96 -0.06
C PRO A 447 -26.71 -8.35 1.23
N PHE A 448 -26.82 -7.04 1.35
CA PHE A 448 -26.79 -6.31 2.62
C PHE A 448 -27.90 -5.28 2.57
#